data_ac1329e3c73dc12bb38ea2f88ba4225a
#
_entry.id   ac1329e3c73dc12bb38ea2f88ba4225a
#
_cell.length_a   1.000
_cell.length_b   1.000
_cell.length_c   1.000
_cell.angle_alpha   90.00
_cell.angle_beta   90.00
_cell.angle_gamma   90.00
#
_symmetry.space_group_name_H-M   'P 1'
#
loop_
_entity.id
_entity.type
_entity.pdbx_description
1 polymer ?
#
loop_
_entity_poly.entity_id
_entity_poly.type
_entity_poly.pdbx_seq_one_letter_code
_entity_poly.pdbx_strand_id
1 'polypeptide(L)'
;MRGGGPLSAALRGGPFSGSGGGGGAWGALRAGLEGGADYLAFVERLLRLGRREEALRYAEEAVAWFGKDPRLLPLLDLLVAHRGGVEDHRARFRLRPNLEDYLALKAKLGRTFAEERPRLLRQVQDPALLARIHLLEEDWKALDRLLKRASPEVYPALAAALEERLPQEAARLYLEAAKARVEAGGRAAYREAAGLLGRLARLDPKRAREAAWGLVRAYPRRRALREELAPLLGSPHEPHP
;
A
#
# COMPACT_ATOMS: atom_id res chain seq x y z
N MET A 1 24.25 14.33 38.90
CA MET A 1 23.62 13.21 39.64
C MET A 1 22.69 12.46 38.71
N ARG A 2 22.97 11.20 38.53
CA ARG A 2 22.33 10.33 37.50
C ARG A 2 21.10 9.68 38.13
N GLY A 3 19.93 9.86 37.51
CA GLY A 3 18.71 9.14 37.86
C GLY A 3 18.45 8.06 36.80
N GLY A 4 18.94 6.85 37.03
CA GLY A 4 18.57 5.67 36.26
C GLY A 4 17.20 5.18 36.74
N GLY A 5 16.19 5.25 35.88
CA GLY A 5 14.85 4.76 36.20
C GLY A 5 14.77 3.22 36.15
N PRO A 6 13.92 2.59 36.95
CA PRO A 6 13.84 1.16 37.13
C PRO A 6 12.90 0.50 36.09
N LEU A 7 13.25 0.52 34.80
CA LEU A 7 12.44 -0.15 33.76
C LEU A 7 13.07 -1.46 33.23
N SER A 8 14.29 -1.79 33.67
CA SER A 8 14.99 -3.01 33.20
C SER A 8 14.63 -4.31 33.92
N ALA A 9 13.92 -4.26 35.05
CA ALA A 9 13.67 -5.48 35.84
C ALA A 9 12.30 -6.14 35.59
N ALA A 10 11.33 -5.41 35.02
CA ALA A 10 9.97 -5.95 34.83
C ALA A 10 9.78 -6.79 33.54
N LEU A 11 10.78 -6.80 32.65
CA LEU A 11 10.72 -7.48 31.34
C LEU A 11 11.24 -8.93 31.37
N ARG A 12 11.69 -9.45 32.52
CA ARG A 12 12.26 -10.81 32.64
C ARG A 12 11.27 -11.91 32.99
N GLY A 13 10.00 -11.60 33.17
CA GLY A 13 8.94 -12.52 33.53
C GLY A 13 7.81 -12.55 32.52
N GLY A 14 8.03 -13.08 31.31
CA GLY A 14 6.95 -13.36 30.36
C GLY A 14 6.18 -14.63 30.78
N PRO A 15 4.88 -14.78 30.46
CA PRO A 15 3.98 -15.83 30.95
C PRO A 15 4.24 -17.24 30.39
N PHE A 16 5.38 -17.49 29.74
CA PHE A 16 5.71 -18.79 29.13
C PHE A 16 6.99 -19.42 29.71
N SER A 17 6.94 -19.78 31.00
CA SER A 17 7.87 -20.75 31.58
C SER A 17 7.34 -22.18 31.36
N GLY A 18 7.36 -22.64 30.09
CA GLY A 18 7.10 -24.04 29.71
C GLY A 18 8.39 -24.82 29.64
N SER A 19 8.64 -25.66 30.62
CA SER A 19 9.73 -26.62 30.69
C SER A 19 9.59 -27.67 29.58
N GLY A 20 10.57 -27.70 28.65
CA GLY A 20 10.72 -28.76 27.66
C GLY A 20 12.20 -28.85 27.23
N GLY A 21 12.89 -29.90 27.65
CA GLY A 21 14.32 -30.13 27.54
C GLY A 21 14.92 -30.03 26.14
N GLY A 22 15.88 -29.18 26.04
CA GLY A 22 16.71 -28.86 24.85
C GLY A 22 17.61 -27.66 25.16
N GLY A 23 18.14 -27.59 26.41
CA GLY A 23 18.41 -26.33 27.09
C GLY A 23 19.72 -25.59 26.84
N GLY A 24 20.68 -26.06 26.04
CA GLY A 24 21.99 -25.41 26.02
C GLY A 24 22.12 -24.30 24.96
N ALA A 25 22.05 -24.65 23.70
CA ALA A 25 22.32 -23.72 22.59
C ALA A 25 21.12 -22.81 22.24
N TRP A 26 19.92 -23.31 22.37
CA TRP A 26 18.70 -22.57 22.06
C TRP A 26 18.31 -21.52 23.11
N GLY A 27 18.62 -21.84 24.39
CA GLY A 27 18.44 -20.88 25.49
C GLY A 27 19.36 -19.66 25.36
N ALA A 28 20.61 -19.90 24.94
CA ALA A 28 21.57 -18.83 24.68
C ALA A 28 21.17 -17.95 23.47
N LEU A 29 20.66 -18.57 22.39
CA LEU A 29 20.15 -17.84 21.22
C LEU A 29 18.94 -17.01 21.58
N ARG A 30 18.04 -17.52 22.41
CA ARG A 30 16.87 -16.77 22.89
C ARG A 30 17.27 -15.58 23.78
N ALA A 31 18.28 -15.70 24.59
CA ALA A 31 18.78 -14.62 25.45
C ALA A 31 19.34 -13.42 24.67
N GLY A 32 19.69 -13.62 23.39
CA GLY A 32 20.18 -12.56 22.50
C GLY A 32 19.09 -11.90 21.62
N LEU A 33 17.81 -12.25 21.79
CA LEU A 33 16.73 -11.65 21.00
C LEU A 33 16.28 -10.32 21.62
N GLU A 34 16.84 -9.21 21.14
CA GLU A 34 16.57 -7.87 21.67
C GLU A 34 15.66 -7.03 20.79
N GLY A 35 15.37 -7.46 19.55
CA GLY A 35 14.57 -6.70 18.60
C GLY A 35 13.91 -7.53 17.51
N GLY A 36 13.02 -6.89 16.77
CA GLY A 36 12.26 -7.54 15.70
C GLY A 36 13.13 -8.21 14.63
N ALA A 37 14.31 -7.67 14.33
CA ALA A 37 15.23 -8.26 13.36
C ALA A 37 15.82 -9.58 13.88
N ASP A 38 16.13 -9.66 15.18
CA ASP A 38 16.69 -10.87 15.79
C ASP A 38 15.66 -11.99 15.79
N TYR A 39 14.41 -11.67 16.15
CA TYR A 39 13.29 -12.60 16.08
C TYR A 39 13.04 -13.08 14.64
N LEU A 40 13.09 -12.20 13.66
CA LEU A 40 12.92 -12.58 12.25
C LEU A 40 14.00 -13.61 11.85
N ALA A 41 15.27 -13.30 12.08
CA ALA A 41 16.38 -14.21 11.75
C ALA A 41 16.27 -15.55 12.50
N PHE A 42 15.84 -15.52 13.76
CA PHE A 42 15.64 -16.72 14.56
C PHE A 42 14.49 -17.59 14.05
N VAL A 43 13.35 -16.99 13.73
CA VAL A 43 12.18 -17.69 13.15
C VAL A 43 12.54 -18.30 11.80
N GLU A 44 13.22 -17.57 10.92
CA GLU A 44 13.68 -18.10 9.63
C GLU A 44 14.60 -19.30 9.81
N ARG A 45 15.49 -19.29 10.81
CA ARG A 45 16.35 -20.43 11.14
C ARG A 45 15.54 -21.64 11.61
N LEU A 46 14.54 -21.44 12.46
CA LEU A 46 13.64 -22.50 12.91
C LEU A 46 12.87 -23.14 11.75
N LEU A 47 12.37 -22.32 10.82
CA LEU A 47 11.67 -22.78 9.62
C LEU A 47 12.59 -23.65 8.73
N ARG A 48 13.86 -23.22 8.53
CA ARG A 48 14.85 -24.01 7.76
C ARG A 48 15.18 -25.35 8.42
N LEU A 49 15.05 -25.46 9.73
CA LEU A 49 15.25 -26.68 10.49
C LEU A 49 13.98 -27.54 10.61
N GLY A 50 12.88 -27.14 9.96
CA GLY A 50 11.60 -27.86 10.03
C GLY A 50 10.84 -27.69 11.36
N ARG A 51 11.32 -26.82 12.26
CA ARG A 51 10.72 -26.60 13.61
C ARG A 51 9.58 -25.58 13.52
N ARG A 52 8.55 -25.91 12.73
CA ARG A 52 7.47 -24.97 12.37
C ARG A 52 6.68 -24.46 13.58
N GLU A 53 6.32 -25.34 14.51
CA GLU A 53 5.52 -24.97 15.69
C GLU A 53 6.26 -23.96 16.59
N GLU A 54 7.58 -24.16 16.73
CA GLU A 54 8.40 -23.22 17.48
C GLU A 54 8.58 -21.89 16.76
N ALA A 55 8.76 -21.94 15.44
CA ALA A 55 8.84 -20.75 14.60
C ALA A 55 7.57 -19.88 14.76
N LEU A 56 6.38 -20.50 14.76
CA LEU A 56 5.12 -19.81 14.97
C LEU A 56 5.01 -19.17 16.35
N ARG A 57 5.39 -19.89 17.41
CA ARG A 57 5.41 -19.32 18.78
C ARG A 57 6.31 -18.10 18.90
N TYR A 58 7.52 -18.15 18.32
CA TYR A 58 8.43 -17.01 18.35
C TYR A 58 7.96 -15.86 17.44
N ALA A 59 7.28 -16.16 16.35
CA ALA A 59 6.64 -15.13 15.54
C ALA A 59 5.54 -14.40 16.33
N GLU A 60 4.71 -15.13 17.08
CA GLU A 60 3.68 -14.54 17.95
C GLU A 60 4.30 -13.67 19.05
N GLU A 61 5.36 -14.18 19.72
CA GLU A 61 6.09 -13.44 20.74
C GLU A 61 6.67 -12.13 20.18
N ALA A 62 7.30 -12.19 19.01
CA ALA A 62 7.85 -11.02 18.32
C ALA A 62 6.77 -9.97 18.02
N VAL A 63 5.62 -10.39 17.51
CA VAL A 63 4.50 -9.50 17.21
C VAL A 63 3.92 -8.89 18.48
N ALA A 64 3.83 -9.65 19.58
CA ALA A 64 3.34 -9.14 20.85
C ALA A 64 4.24 -8.04 21.43
N TRP A 65 5.56 -8.18 21.29
CA TRP A 65 6.54 -7.25 21.87
C TRP A 65 6.89 -6.09 20.96
N PHE A 66 7.00 -6.34 19.66
CA PHE A 66 7.52 -5.39 18.66
C PHE A 66 6.51 -5.09 17.54
N GLY A 67 5.22 -5.29 17.76
CA GLY A 67 4.17 -5.24 16.73
C GLY A 67 4.00 -3.91 15.97
N LYS A 68 4.88 -2.92 16.22
CA LYS A 68 4.98 -1.69 15.43
C LYS A 68 6.21 -1.66 14.52
N ASP A 69 7.06 -2.69 14.58
CA ASP A 69 8.27 -2.76 13.77
C ASP A 69 7.94 -3.29 12.36
N PRO A 70 8.15 -2.50 11.29
CA PRO A 70 7.86 -2.95 9.92
C PRO A 70 8.64 -4.20 9.48
N ARG A 71 9.77 -4.50 10.13
CA ARG A 71 10.57 -5.70 9.86
C ARG A 71 9.86 -7.00 10.22
N LEU A 72 8.78 -6.93 11.02
CA LEU A 72 7.96 -8.08 11.38
C LEU A 72 6.93 -8.48 10.31
N LEU A 73 6.80 -7.73 9.21
CA LEU A 73 5.85 -8.09 8.15
C LEU A 73 5.97 -9.55 7.68
N PRO A 74 7.19 -10.12 7.45
CA PRO A 74 7.31 -11.54 7.09
C PRO A 74 6.77 -12.50 8.15
N LEU A 75 6.90 -12.16 9.45
CA LEU A 75 6.34 -12.97 10.53
C LEU A 75 4.82 -12.87 10.58
N LEU A 76 4.26 -11.69 10.33
CA LEU A 76 2.82 -11.51 10.21
C LEU A 76 2.25 -12.24 8.99
N ASP A 77 2.94 -12.22 7.85
CA ASP A 77 2.57 -13.00 6.67
C ASP A 77 2.54 -14.50 7.01
N LEU A 78 3.53 -14.99 7.76
CA LEU A 78 3.56 -16.38 8.24
C LEU A 78 2.37 -16.71 9.17
N LEU A 79 2.06 -15.83 10.13
CA LEU A 79 0.94 -16.04 11.07
C LEU A 79 -0.41 -15.98 10.36
N VAL A 80 -0.60 -15.05 9.44
CA VAL A 80 -1.81 -14.95 8.60
C VAL A 80 -1.97 -16.20 7.74
N ALA A 81 -0.91 -16.69 7.10
CA ALA A 81 -0.96 -17.89 6.28
C ALA A 81 -1.23 -19.18 7.09
N HIS A 82 -0.78 -19.23 8.34
CA HIS A 82 -0.96 -20.41 9.20
C HIS A 82 -2.32 -20.47 9.88
N ARG A 83 -2.74 -19.39 10.54
CA ARG A 83 -4.00 -19.36 11.31
C ARG A 83 -5.00 -18.31 10.82
N GLY A 84 -4.52 -17.19 10.26
CA GLY A 84 -5.34 -16.13 9.70
C GLY A 84 -6.39 -15.59 10.65
N GLY A 85 -6.05 -15.42 11.93
CA GLY A 85 -6.93 -14.88 12.95
C GLY A 85 -7.22 -13.39 12.75
N VAL A 86 -8.27 -12.88 13.42
CA VAL A 86 -8.61 -11.44 13.38
C VAL A 86 -7.42 -10.59 13.81
N GLU A 87 -6.73 -10.99 14.88
CA GLU A 87 -5.59 -10.23 15.41
C GLU A 87 -4.39 -10.23 14.46
N ASP A 88 -4.16 -11.32 13.72
CA ASP A 88 -3.08 -11.41 12.74
C ASP A 88 -3.31 -10.44 11.57
N HIS A 89 -4.53 -10.43 11.02
CA HIS A 89 -4.93 -9.48 9.98
C HIS A 89 -4.90 -8.03 10.49
N ARG A 90 -5.34 -7.76 11.74
CA ARG A 90 -5.23 -6.43 12.35
C ARG A 90 -3.80 -5.96 12.48
N ALA A 91 -2.90 -6.82 12.97
CA ALA A 91 -1.51 -6.49 13.15
C ALA A 91 -0.82 -6.21 11.82
N ARG A 92 -1.07 -7.04 10.80
CA ARG A 92 -0.53 -6.86 9.44
C ARG A 92 -1.09 -5.59 8.79
N PHE A 93 -2.41 -5.36 8.88
CA PHE A 93 -3.05 -4.15 8.35
C PHE A 93 -2.49 -2.87 9.00
N ARG A 94 -2.20 -2.90 10.30
CA ARG A 94 -1.61 -1.75 11.00
C ARG A 94 -0.25 -1.36 10.46
N LEU A 95 0.59 -2.35 10.13
CA LEU A 95 1.93 -2.11 9.58
C LEU A 95 1.90 -1.78 8.09
N ARG A 96 1.06 -2.46 7.34
CA ARG A 96 0.91 -2.30 5.90
C ARG A 96 -0.55 -2.48 5.50
N PRO A 97 -1.35 -1.40 5.53
CA PRO A 97 -2.73 -1.44 5.08
C PRO A 97 -2.84 -1.99 3.66
N ASN A 98 -3.73 -2.96 3.46
CA ASN A 98 -3.97 -3.60 2.18
C ASN A 98 -5.42 -4.09 2.09
N LEU A 99 -5.90 -4.32 0.86
CA LEU A 99 -7.27 -4.71 0.61
C LEU A 99 -7.60 -6.11 1.13
N GLU A 100 -6.65 -7.04 1.05
CA GLU A 100 -6.83 -8.42 1.50
C GLU A 100 -7.18 -8.48 2.99
N ASP A 101 -6.38 -7.81 3.83
CA ASP A 101 -6.65 -7.77 5.28
C ASP A 101 -7.93 -7.02 5.61
N TYR A 102 -8.24 -5.94 4.89
CA TYR A 102 -9.51 -5.23 5.05
C TYR A 102 -10.70 -6.17 4.81
N LEU A 103 -10.70 -6.92 3.72
CA LEU A 103 -11.76 -7.87 3.38
C LEU A 103 -11.82 -9.06 4.36
N ALA A 104 -10.65 -9.58 4.76
CA ALA A 104 -10.56 -10.64 5.75
C ALA A 104 -11.15 -10.20 7.11
N LEU A 105 -10.81 -8.99 7.57
CA LEU A 105 -11.38 -8.40 8.78
C LEU A 105 -12.90 -8.20 8.66
N LYS A 106 -13.38 -7.69 7.53
CA LYS A 106 -14.81 -7.55 7.26
C LYS A 106 -15.55 -8.88 7.37
N ALA A 107 -15.02 -9.92 6.73
CA ALA A 107 -15.62 -11.25 6.75
C ALA A 107 -15.62 -11.88 8.13
N LYS A 108 -14.51 -11.77 8.88
CA LYS A 108 -14.33 -12.41 10.18
C LYS A 108 -15.09 -11.68 11.31
N LEU A 109 -15.16 -10.37 11.26
CA LEU A 109 -15.86 -9.55 12.27
C LEU A 109 -17.37 -9.49 12.05
N GLY A 110 -17.84 -9.71 10.82
CA GLY A 110 -19.27 -9.69 10.52
C GLY A 110 -19.95 -8.41 10.97
N ARG A 111 -20.92 -8.52 11.88
CA ARG A 111 -21.72 -7.36 12.35
C ARG A 111 -20.89 -6.31 13.11
N THR A 112 -19.84 -6.71 13.81
CA THR A 112 -18.99 -5.79 14.60
C THR A 112 -18.01 -5.01 13.72
N PHE A 113 -17.87 -5.38 12.45
CA PHE A 113 -17.00 -4.66 11.52
C PHE A 113 -17.38 -3.18 11.34
N ALA A 114 -18.68 -2.86 11.37
CA ALA A 114 -19.17 -1.49 11.21
C ALA A 114 -18.59 -0.52 12.27
N GLU A 115 -18.38 -1.00 13.49
CA GLU A 115 -17.78 -0.23 14.59
C GLU A 115 -16.27 -0.04 14.39
N GLU A 116 -15.60 -1.02 13.79
CA GLU A 116 -14.16 -1.00 13.61
C GLU A 116 -13.72 -0.30 12.31
N ARG A 117 -14.56 -0.31 11.27
CA ARG A 117 -14.29 0.28 9.96
C ARG A 117 -13.71 1.69 10.01
N PRO A 118 -14.26 2.66 10.78
CA PRO A 118 -13.71 4.01 10.83
C PRO A 118 -12.28 4.05 11.37
N ARG A 119 -11.93 3.14 12.29
CA ARG A 119 -10.58 3.03 12.85
C ARG A 119 -9.60 2.47 11.83
N LEU A 120 -10.01 1.46 11.05
CA LEU A 120 -9.19 0.89 9.98
C LEU A 120 -8.93 1.93 8.89
N LEU A 121 -9.96 2.64 8.42
CA LEU A 121 -9.81 3.65 7.38
C LEU A 121 -8.85 4.78 7.76
N ARG A 122 -8.80 5.18 9.04
CA ARG A 122 -7.83 6.19 9.52
C ARG A 122 -6.36 5.72 9.44
N GLN A 123 -6.10 4.43 9.35
CA GLN A 123 -4.75 3.90 9.21
C GLN A 123 -4.26 3.91 7.76
N VAL A 124 -5.17 4.02 6.80
CA VAL A 124 -4.84 4.00 5.37
C VAL A 124 -4.36 5.37 4.93
N GLN A 125 -3.09 5.46 4.55
CA GLN A 125 -2.47 6.67 4.02
C GLN A 125 -2.52 6.72 2.48
N ASP A 126 -2.64 5.55 1.82
CA ASP A 126 -2.68 5.43 0.37
C ASP A 126 -4.07 5.81 -0.17
N PRO A 127 -4.19 6.91 -0.94
CA PRO A 127 -5.46 7.33 -1.53
C PRO A 127 -6.05 6.30 -2.51
N ALA A 128 -5.19 5.54 -3.21
CA ALA A 128 -5.66 4.52 -4.13
C ALA A 128 -6.30 3.34 -3.40
N LEU A 129 -5.74 2.93 -2.27
CA LEU A 129 -6.35 1.92 -1.42
C LEU A 129 -7.67 2.41 -0.82
N LEU A 130 -7.73 3.66 -0.34
CA LEU A 130 -8.99 4.28 0.13
C LEU A 130 -10.05 4.29 -0.97
N ALA A 131 -9.70 4.68 -2.20
CA ALA A 131 -10.62 4.67 -3.32
C ALA A 131 -11.16 3.27 -3.60
N ARG A 132 -10.29 2.25 -3.62
CA ARG A 132 -10.71 0.84 -3.80
C ARG A 132 -11.65 0.37 -2.70
N ILE A 133 -11.37 0.71 -1.44
CA ILE A 133 -12.24 0.36 -0.32
C ILE A 133 -13.60 1.05 -0.47
N HIS A 134 -13.64 2.36 -0.78
CA HIS A 134 -14.89 3.08 -0.96
C HIS A 134 -15.71 2.54 -2.15
N LEU A 135 -15.06 2.15 -3.25
CA LEU A 135 -15.71 1.48 -4.38
C LEU A 135 -16.35 0.14 -3.98
N LEU A 136 -15.64 -0.69 -3.22
CA LEU A 136 -16.14 -1.98 -2.76
C LEU A 136 -17.29 -1.87 -1.75
N GLU A 137 -17.25 -0.84 -0.93
CA GLU A 137 -18.30 -0.54 0.04
C GLU A 137 -19.46 0.28 -0.54
N GLU A 138 -19.37 0.67 -1.83
CA GLU A 138 -20.32 1.58 -2.50
C GLU A 138 -20.53 2.92 -1.74
N ASP A 139 -19.48 3.35 -1.03
CA ASP A 139 -19.48 4.61 -0.26
C ASP A 139 -19.14 5.78 -1.18
N TRP A 140 -20.09 6.09 -2.09
CA TRP A 140 -19.94 7.12 -3.12
C TRP A 140 -19.66 8.51 -2.53
N LYS A 141 -20.24 8.80 -1.35
CA LYS A 141 -20.04 10.10 -0.67
C LYS A 141 -18.61 10.24 -0.15
N ALA A 142 -18.03 9.16 0.36
CA ALA A 142 -16.64 9.19 0.83
C ALA A 142 -15.67 9.22 -0.35
N LEU A 143 -15.95 8.49 -1.42
CA LEU A 143 -15.16 8.53 -2.65
C LEU A 143 -15.16 9.94 -3.27
N ASP A 144 -16.31 10.58 -3.41
CA ASP A 144 -16.42 11.96 -3.95
C ASP A 144 -15.60 12.95 -3.10
N ARG A 145 -15.68 12.84 -1.76
CA ARG A 145 -14.86 13.68 -0.86
C ARG A 145 -13.36 13.43 -1.00
N LEU A 146 -12.96 12.17 -1.20
CA LEU A 146 -11.57 11.80 -1.45
C LEU A 146 -11.07 12.45 -2.74
N LEU A 147 -11.80 12.31 -3.82
CA LEU A 147 -11.45 12.84 -5.14
C LEU A 147 -11.38 14.39 -5.14
N LYS A 148 -12.31 15.07 -4.47
CA LYS A 148 -12.30 16.54 -4.35
C LYS A 148 -11.14 17.11 -3.55
N ARG A 149 -10.57 16.34 -2.63
CA ARG A 149 -9.44 16.75 -1.78
C ARG A 149 -8.07 16.31 -2.31
N ALA A 150 -8.08 15.43 -3.30
CA ALA A 150 -6.86 14.89 -3.87
C ALA A 150 -6.08 15.96 -4.63
N SER A 151 -4.76 15.89 -4.53
CA SER A 151 -3.85 16.73 -5.32
C SER A 151 -3.46 16.05 -6.64
N PRO A 152 -3.00 16.81 -7.65
CA PRO A 152 -2.60 16.25 -8.94
C PRO A 152 -1.54 15.16 -8.87
N GLU A 153 -0.70 15.14 -7.83
CA GLU A 153 0.35 14.14 -7.63
C GLU A 153 -0.22 12.74 -7.40
N VAL A 154 -1.40 12.63 -6.78
CA VAL A 154 -2.04 11.34 -6.48
C VAL A 154 -3.06 10.93 -7.54
N TYR A 155 -3.42 11.80 -8.50
CA TYR A 155 -4.37 11.47 -9.55
C TYR A 155 -4.03 10.22 -10.35
N PRO A 156 -2.75 9.94 -10.72
CA PRO A 156 -2.42 8.72 -11.46
C PRO A 156 -2.77 7.44 -10.68
N ALA A 157 -2.52 7.43 -9.38
CA ALA A 157 -2.81 6.29 -8.52
C ALA A 157 -4.33 6.11 -8.30
N LEU A 158 -5.04 7.22 -8.09
CA LEU A 158 -6.51 7.22 -8.00
C LEU A 158 -7.15 6.75 -9.31
N ALA A 159 -6.71 7.28 -10.46
CA ALA A 159 -7.21 6.87 -11.76
C ALA A 159 -7.06 5.36 -11.97
N ALA A 160 -5.86 4.81 -11.67
CA ALA A 160 -5.62 3.38 -11.78
C ALA A 160 -6.54 2.54 -10.87
N ALA A 161 -6.91 3.06 -9.69
CA ALA A 161 -7.85 2.39 -8.80
C ALA A 161 -9.30 2.41 -9.30
N LEU A 162 -9.64 3.36 -10.19
CA LEU A 162 -11.00 3.58 -10.69
C LEU A 162 -11.25 2.97 -12.09
N GLU A 163 -10.20 2.58 -12.85
CA GLU A 163 -10.29 2.20 -14.26
C GLU A 163 -11.42 1.20 -14.56
N GLU A 164 -11.57 0.17 -13.73
CA GLU A 164 -12.53 -0.91 -13.99
C GLU A 164 -13.98 -0.50 -13.71
N ARG A 165 -14.22 0.28 -12.66
CA ARG A 165 -15.58 0.60 -12.20
C ARG A 165 -16.08 1.98 -12.60
N LEU A 166 -15.16 2.93 -12.76
CA LEU A 166 -15.44 4.33 -13.09
C LEU A 166 -14.50 4.85 -14.18
N PRO A 167 -14.49 4.24 -15.39
CA PRO A 167 -13.52 4.58 -16.44
C PRO A 167 -13.57 6.05 -16.87
N GLN A 168 -14.73 6.69 -16.84
CA GLN A 168 -14.86 8.10 -17.19
C GLN A 168 -14.17 9.02 -16.18
N GLU A 169 -14.29 8.68 -14.89
CA GLU A 169 -13.62 9.42 -13.83
C GLU A 169 -12.10 9.16 -13.83
N ALA A 170 -11.68 7.93 -14.10
CA ALA A 170 -10.28 7.59 -14.31
C ALA A 170 -9.69 8.38 -15.48
N ALA A 171 -10.40 8.45 -16.60
CA ALA A 171 -10.02 9.24 -17.79
C ALA A 171 -9.86 10.73 -17.46
N ARG A 172 -10.76 11.30 -16.67
CA ARG A 172 -10.66 12.68 -16.19
C ARG A 172 -9.40 12.90 -15.37
N LEU A 173 -9.13 12.03 -14.41
CA LEU A 173 -7.96 12.14 -13.52
C LEU A 173 -6.64 12.00 -14.29
N TYR A 174 -6.55 11.06 -15.25
CA TYR A 174 -5.36 10.95 -16.10
C TYR A 174 -5.10 12.21 -16.92
N LEU A 175 -6.16 12.81 -17.46
CA LEU A 175 -6.06 14.05 -18.21
C LEU A 175 -5.56 15.21 -17.34
N GLU A 176 -6.14 15.39 -16.16
CA GLU A 176 -5.71 16.45 -15.24
C GLU A 176 -4.28 16.24 -14.72
N ALA A 177 -3.90 15.01 -14.44
CA ALA A 177 -2.52 14.69 -14.10
C ALA A 177 -1.55 15.00 -15.24
N ALA A 178 -1.89 14.66 -16.48
CA ALA A 178 -1.06 14.96 -17.65
C ALA A 178 -0.89 16.48 -17.86
N LYS A 179 -1.95 17.26 -17.70
CA LYS A 179 -1.88 18.73 -17.77
C LYS A 179 -0.93 19.29 -16.72
N ALA A 180 -1.06 18.85 -15.46
CA ALA A 180 -0.19 19.29 -14.38
C ALA A 180 1.28 18.96 -14.65
N ARG A 181 1.59 17.79 -15.23
CA ARG A 181 2.96 17.44 -15.64
C ARG A 181 3.49 18.34 -16.77
N VAL A 182 2.64 18.66 -17.75
CA VAL A 182 3.02 19.59 -18.82
C VAL A 182 3.30 20.98 -18.26
N GLU A 183 2.48 21.48 -17.34
CA GLU A 183 2.67 22.78 -16.68
C GLU A 183 3.98 22.84 -15.90
N ALA A 184 4.32 21.80 -15.16
CA ALA A 184 5.58 21.68 -14.42
C ALA A 184 6.82 21.82 -15.33
N GLY A 185 6.70 21.39 -16.59
CA GLY A 185 7.76 21.57 -17.60
C GLY A 185 8.92 20.61 -17.48
N GLY A 186 9.77 20.60 -18.51
CA GLY A 186 10.93 19.72 -18.58
C GLY A 186 10.64 18.37 -19.26
N ARG A 187 11.66 17.79 -19.90
CA ARG A 187 11.49 16.59 -20.74
C ARG A 187 10.99 15.37 -19.95
N ALA A 188 11.44 15.21 -18.71
CA ALA A 188 10.99 14.12 -17.84
C ALA A 188 9.46 14.24 -17.57
N ALA A 189 8.98 15.42 -17.20
CA ALA A 189 7.56 15.67 -16.97
C ALA A 189 6.72 15.48 -18.25
N TYR A 190 7.24 15.84 -19.43
CA TYR A 190 6.55 15.59 -20.71
C TYR A 190 6.44 14.09 -21.03
N ARG A 191 7.46 13.30 -20.70
CA ARG A 191 7.42 11.84 -20.85
C ARG A 191 6.38 11.22 -19.90
N GLU A 192 6.33 11.70 -18.65
CA GLU A 192 5.29 11.29 -17.71
C GLU A 192 3.90 11.64 -18.23
N ALA A 193 3.70 12.86 -18.76
CA ALA A 193 2.45 13.29 -19.36
C ALA A 193 2.04 12.40 -20.55
N ALA A 194 2.98 12.04 -21.42
CA ALA A 194 2.74 11.12 -22.51
C ALA A 194 2.31 9.73 -22.02
N GLY A 195 2.95 9.21 -20.98
CA GLY A 195 2.55 7.96 -20.32
C GLY A 195 1.13 8.00 -19.76
N LEU A 196 0.74 9.10 -19.11
CA LEU A 196 -0.62 9.31 -18.58
C LEU A 196 -1.66 9.39 -19.69
N LEU A 197 -1.38 10.13 -20.77
CA LEU A 197 -2.24 10.16 -21.95
C LEU A 197 -2.31 8.81 -22.68
N GLY A 198 -1.24 8.01 -22.64
CA GLY A 198 -1.24 6.63 -23.12
C GLY A 198 -2.18 5.74 -22.31
N ARG A 199 -2.28 5.94 -20.99
CA ARG A 199 -3.30 5.26 -20.16
C ARG A 199 -4.70 5.75 -20.48
N LEU A 200 -4.89 7.06 -20.63
CA LEU A 200 -6.15 7.63 -21.09
C LEU A 200 -6.57 7.03 -22.43
N ALA A 201 -5.64 6.84 -23.38
CA ALA A 201 -5.94 6.29 -24.70
C ALA A 201 -6.49 4.86 -24.66
N ARG A 202 -6.17 4.07 -23.63
CA ARG A 202 -6.76 2.74 -23.43
C ARG A 202 -8.24 2.80 -23.00
N LEU A 203 -8.63 3.88 -22.32
CA LEU A 203 -10.00 4.09 -21.85
C LEU A 203 -10.84 4.86 -22.88
N ASP A 204 -10.23 5.90 -23.49
CA ASP A 204 -10.87 6.80 -24.46
C ASP A 204 -9.81 7.31 -25.45
N PRO A 205 -9.59 6.59 -26.57
CA PRO A 205 -8.59 6.97 -27.58
C PRO A 205 -8.84 8.34 -28.22
N LYS A 206 -10.12 8.70 -28.43
CA LYS A 206 -10.50 9.97 -29.03
C LYS A 206 -10.13 11.14 -28.11
N ARG A 207 -10.51 11.06 -26.86
CA ARG A 207 -10.23 12.07 -25.82
C ARG A 207 -8.73 12.24 -25.60
N ALA A 208 -7.96 11.15 -25.62
CA ALA A 208 -6.50 11.20 -25.48
C ALA A 208 -5.84 11.94 -26.63
N ARG A 209 -6.26 11.67 -27.87
CA ARG A 209 -5.77 12.35 -29.07
C ARG A 209 -6.11 13.84 -29.05
N GLU A 210 -7.35 14.17 -28.72
CA GLU A 210 -7.80 15.56 -28.58
C GLU A 210 -6.99 16.32 -27.53
N ALA A 211 -6.75 15.67 -26.38
CA ALA A 211 -5.94 16.24 -25.30
C ALA A 211 -4.48 16.46 -25.73
N ALA A 212 -3.87 15.49 -26.39
CA ALA A 212 -2.50 15.62 -26.90
C ALA A 212 -2.36 16.79 -27.89
N TRP A 213 -3.29 16.92 -28.84
CA TRP A 213 -3.34 18.05 -29.76
C TRP A 213 -3.59 19.38 -29.05
N GLY A 214 -4.48 19.41 -28.06
CA GLY A 214 -4.76 20.59 -27.23
C GLY A 214 -3.49 21.07 -26.51
N LEU A 215 -2.74 20.17 -25.89
CA LEU A 215 -1.50 20.50 -25.19
C LEU A 215 -0.40 21.00 -26.15
N VAL A 216 -0.23 20.38 -27.29
CA VAL A 216 0.75 20.85 -28.30
C VAL A 216 0.39 22.25 -28.82
N ARG A 217 -0.89 22.52 -29.03
CA ARG A 217 -1.36 23.86 -29.47
C ARG A 217 -1.23 24.92 -28.37
N ALA A 218 -1.47 24.57 -27.11
CA ALA A 218 -1.32 25.49 -25.99
C ALA A 218 0.15 25.87 -25.72
N TYR A 219 1.10 24.98 -26.07
CA TYR A 219 2.54 25.18 -25.83
C TYR A 219 3.37 25.03 -27.11
N PRO A 220 3.17 25.87 -28.14
CA PRO A 220 3.76 25.68 -29.47
C PRO A 220 5.29 25.74 -29.51
N ARG A 221 5.92 26.44 -28.54
CA ARG A 221 7.37 26.59 -28.43
C ARG A 221 8.04 25.40 -27.70
N ARG A 222 7.29 24.48 -27.11
CA ARG A 222 7.83 23.34 -26.35
C ARG A 222 8.06 22.15 -27.30
N ARG A 223 9.19 22.18 -28.07
CA ARG A 223 9.53 21.12 -29.01
C ARG A 223 9.56 19.72 -28.36
N ALA A 224 10.22 19.59 -27.21
CA ALA A 224 10.29 18.33 -26.49
C ALA A 224 8.92 17.77 -26.11
N LEU A 225 7.92 18.62 -25.79
CA LEU A 225 6.55 18.17 -25.52
C LEU A 225 5.94 17.52 -26.78
N ARG A 226 6.11 18.15 -27.95
CA ARG A 226 5.63 17.60 -29.23
C ARG A 226 6.30 16.28 -29.56
N GLU A 227 7.61 16.15 -29.33
CA GLU A 227 8.36 14.91 -29.53
C GLU A 227 7.82 13.77 -28.63
N GLU A 228 7.61 14.01 -27.34
CA GLU A 228 7.10 13.00 -26.39
C GLU A 228 5.63 12.62 -26.68
N LEU A 229 4.81 13.55 -27.19
CA LEU A 229 3.39 13.29 -27.53
C LEU A 229 3.20 12.75 -28.95
N ALA A 230 4.21 12.73 -29.80
CA ALA A 230 4.11 12.29 -31.19
C ALA A 230 3.36 10.96 -31.42
N PRO A 231 3.57 9.91 -30.59
CA PRO A 231 2.84 8.65 -30.74
C PRO A 231 1.31 8.76 -30.59
N LEU A 232 0.83 9.77 -29.87
CA LEU A 232 -0.58 10.01 -29.60
C LEU A 232 -1.25 10.94 -30.63
N LEU A 233 -0.45 11.69 -31.38
CA LEU A 233 -0.96 12.65 -32.35
C LEU A 233 -1.46 11.98 -33.65
N GLY A 234 -1.05 10.72 -33.93
CA GLY A 234 -1.36 10.03 -35.18
C GLY A 234 -0.48 10.50 -36.34
N SER A 235 -0.52 9.79 -37.46
CA SER A 235 0.13 10.23 -38.69
C SER A 235 -0.54 11.50 -39.21
N PRO A 236 0.25 12.47 -39.77
CA PRO A 236 -0.29 13.74 -40.31
C PRO A 236 -1.27 13.56 -41.48
N HIS A 237 -1.60 12.33 -41.87
CA HIS A 237 -2.44 12.02 -43.05
C HIS A 237 -3.82 11.41 -42.69
N GLU A 238 -4.19 11.26 -41.41
CA GLU A 238 -5.59 10.92 -41.08
C GLU A 238 -6.43 12.21 -41.11
N PRO A 239 -7.44 12.30 -42.00
CA PRO A 239 -8.34 13.48 -42.04
C PRO A 239 -9.08 13.58 -40.71
N HIS A 240 -9.08 14.78 -40.14
CA HIS A 240 -9.92 15.10 -39.00
C HIS A 240 -11.40 14.96 -39.42
N PRO A 241 -12.25 14.27 -38.66
CA PRO A 241 -13.68 14.28 -38.85
C PRO A 241 -14.28 15.66 -38.55
#